data_31132e131ec8a3f4d679fca68fb23f66
#
_entry.id   31132e131ec8a3f4d679fca68fb23f66
#
_cell.length_a   1.000
_cell.length_b   1.000
_cell.length_c   1.000
_cell.angle_alpha   90.00
_cell.angle_beta   90.00
_cell.angle_gamma   90.00
#
_symmetry.space_group_name_H-M   'P 1'
#
loop_
_entity.id
_entity.type
_entity.pdbx_description
1 polymer ?
#
loop_
_entity_poly.entity_id
_entity_poly.type
_entity_poly.pdbx_seq_one_letter_code
_entity_poly.pdbx_strand_id
1 'polypeptide(L)'
;MKLSKRQRVLNTFNYGQLDRPAIYDVIHSVKFIEAVSGKTINPGNAEDAVCKAVAETLDMVRHFAIPHNLEITTVKDGDGFVYRKEWWTADIIERPFKTVTEAKEVVKKDIFKIRSAIEEKKFCRQAMYNIQLFEDRYNCPEELNAEFERIQEKLDGTVMVAPEQPDPCSYIQTRYNVDNFIYLFKDYPELMQDLIAAHLDYRFFIIDSFPQPPLTPVAFTGTFASGPAGLMFSPEFIYKTFFPSVKRILDRLKSKDYKVIYDFEGDSRQVLDQIVRQGADAYTPVEEISGVKIDEIKKKYPKLVLGFVIDSINLLTGGTTDDVIKKTMNTVNLAEEYGGIFIGSSAAIHEEVPVENALAMINTVKKIKF
;
A
#
# COMPACT_ATOMS: atom_id res chain seq x y z
N MET A 1 -19.71 -11.49 21.45
CA MET A 1 -18.98 -12.73 21.02
C MET A 1 -17.61 -12.28 20.52
N LYS A 2 -16.50 -12.91 20.92
CA LYS A 2 -15.16 -12.52 20.46
C LYS A 2 -14.95 -13.02 19.03
N LEU A 3 -14.76 -12.12 18.08
CA LEU A 3 -14.47 -12.44 16.68
C LEU A 3 -13.00 -12.82 16.48
N SER A 4 -12.72 -13.67 15.49
CA SER A 4 -11.36 -13.80 14.96
C SER A 4 -10.93 -12.53 14.20
N LYS A 5 -9.64 -12.32 14.00
CA LYS A 5 -9.11 -11.19 13.23
C LYS A 5 -9.71 -11.17 11.81
N ARG A 6 -9.70 -12.31 11.12
CA ARG A 6 -10.27 -12.47 9.77
C ARG A 6 -11.78 -12.14 9.74
N GLN A 7 -12.54 -12.62 10.72
CA GLN A 7 -13.97 -12.28 10.80
C GLN A 7 -14.19 -10.79 11.02
N ARG A 8 -13.37 -10.17 11.88
CA ARG A 8 -13.44 -8.72 12.13
C ARG A 8 -13.13 -7.92 10.88
N VAL A 9 -12.09 -8.30 10.13
CA VAL A 9 -11.76 -7.68 8.84
C VAL A 9 -12.92 -7.80 7.85
N LEU A 10 -13.45 -9.01 7.64
CA LEU A 10 -14.57 -9.23 6.71
C LEU A 10 -15.85 -8.53 7.15
N ASN A 11 -16.15 -8.52 8.45
CA ASN A 11 -17.30 -7.80 8.99
C ASN A 11 -17.17 -6.28 8.82
N THR A 12 -15.96 -5.72 8.89
CA THR A 12 -15.73 -4.30 8.59
C THR A 12 -16.08 -4.00 7.13
N PHE A 13 -15.66 -4.82 6.16
CA PHE A 13 -16.02 -4.65 4.75
C PHE A 13 -17.51 -4.85 4.48
N ASN A 14 -18.14 -5.77 5.18
CA ASN A 14 -19.54 -6.16 4.95
C ASN A 14 -20.54 -5.46 5.86
N TYR A 15 -20.10 -4.51 6.70
CA TYR A 15 -20.93 -3.82 7.70
C TYR A 15 -21.64 -4.80 8.66
N GLY A 16 -20.95 -5.90 8.96
CA GLY A 16 -21.42 -6.90 9.94
C GLY A 16 -21.13 -6.46 11.38
N GLN A 17 -21.69 -7.21 12.33
CA GLN A 17 -21.46 -6.93 13.74
C GLN A 17 -19.98 -7.10 14.11
N LEU A 18 -19.46 -6.14 14.88
CA LEU A 18 -18.09 -6.12 15.40
C LEU A 18 -18.10 -6.20 16.92
N ASP A 19 -17.05 -6.78 17.48
CA ASP A 19 -16.76 -6.73 18.94
C ASP A 19 -15.87 -5.51 19.28
N ARG A 20 -15.19 -4.96 18.29
CA ARG A 20 -14.42 -3.70 18.28
C ARG A 20 -14.05 -3.38 16.83
N PRO A 21 -13.61 -2.13 16.52
CA PRO A 21 -13.04 -1.85 15.19
C PRO A 21 -11.83 -2.73 14.87
N ALA A 22 -11.67 -3.10 13.60
CA ALA A 22 -10.48 -3.79 13.15
C ALA A 22 -9.29 -2.83 13.05
N ILE A 23 -8.11 -3.31 13.44
CA ILE A 23 -6.85 -2.56 13.34
C ILE A 23 -6.15 -2.98 12.04
N TYR A 24 -5.91 -1.99 11.17
CA TYR A 24 -5.22 -2.16 9.90
C TYR A 24 -4.08 -1.17 9.79
N ASP A 25 -2.85 -1.65 9.69
CA ASP A 25 -1.66 -0.78 9.66
C ASP A 25 -0.50 -1.39 8.88
N VAL A 26 0.59 -0.64 8.80
CA VAL A 26 1.90 -1.03 8.31
C VAL A 26 2.94 -0.77 9.40
N ILE A 27 3.88 -1.69 9.61
CA ILE A 27 4.93 -1.56 10.63
C ILE A 27 6.28 -1.42 9.93
N HIS A 28 6.85 -0.20 9.98
CA HIS A 28 8.17 0.16 9.48
C HIS A 28 9.05 0.75 10.58
N SER A 29 8.91 0.29 11.82
CA SER A 29 9.71 0.71 12.98
C SER A 29 10.35 -0.49 13.65
N VAL A 30 11.69 -0.54 13.61
CA VAL A 30 12.48 -1.56 14.32
C VAL A 30 12.23 -1.45 15.82
N LYS A 31 12.22 -0.22 16.38
CA LYS A 31 11.95 0.01 17.80
C LYS A 31 10.61 -0.54 18.24
N PHE A 32 9.58 -0.34 17.43
CA PHE A 32 8.24 -0.90 17.71
C PHE A 32 8.24 -2.44 17.66
N ILE A 33 8.88 -3.02 16.63
CA ILE A 33 8.99 -4.48 16.49
C ILE A 33 9.75 -5.07 17.68
N GLU A 34 10.87 -4.48 18.10
CA GLU A 34 11.65 -4.92 19.27
C GLU A 34 10.84 -4.84 20.56
N ALA A 35 10.13 -3.72 20.78
CA ALA A 35 9.32 -3.52 21.97
C ALA A 35 8.18 -4.54 22.08
N VAL A 36 7.49 -4.86 20.97
CA VAL A 36 6.39 -5.82 20.98
C VAL A 36 6.91 -7.26 20.98
N SER A 37 7.93 -7.57 20.21
CA SER A 37 8.48 -8.94 20.14
C SER A 37 9.27 -9.32 21.40
N GLY A 38 9.80 -8.34 22.12
CA GLY A 38 10.72 -8.54 23.26
C GLY A 38 12.11 -9.03 22.84
N LYS A 39 12.50 -8.81 21.58
CA LYS A 39 13.77 -9.28 21.00
C LYS A 39 14.47 -8.13 20.27
N THR A 40 15.77 -7.97 20.50
CA THR A 40 16.60 -7.14 19.63
C THR A 40 16.73 -7.79 18.26
N ILE A 41 16.45 -7.03 17.21
CA ILE A 41 16.43 -7.55 15.83
C ILE A 41 17.84 -7.81 15.31
N ASN A 42 17.99 -8.96 14.68
CA ASN A 42 19.15 -9.34 13.88
C ASN A 42 18.68 -10.21 12.68
N PRO A 43 19.53 -10.47 11.67
CA PRO A 43 19.12 -11.22 10.48
C PRO A 43 18.53 -12.62 10.77
N GLY A 44 18.94 -13.26 11.86
CA GLY A 44 18.49 -14.61 12.22
C GLY A 44 17.12 -14.65 12.91
N ASN A 45 16.62 -13.53 13.44
CA ASN A 45 15.33 -13.48 14.17
C ASN A 45 14.35 -12.43 13.62
N ALA A 46 14.74 -11.65 12.63
CA ALA A 46 13.94 -10.52 12.12
C ALA A 46 12.55 -10.95 11.67
N GLU A 47 12.43 -12.03 10.91
CA GLU A 47 11.14 -12.53 10.44
C GLU A 47 10.20 -12.89 11.59
N ASP A 48 10.68 -13.68 12.55
CA ASP A 48 9.86 -14.09 13.69
C ASP A 48 9.47 -12.92 14.59
N ALA A 49 10.34 -11.92 14.72
CA ALA A 49 10.05 -10.71 15.47
C ALA A 49 8.97 -9.86 14.80
N VAL A 50 9.04 -9.68 13.46
CA VAL A 50 8.01 -8.97 12.69
C VAL A 50 6.69 -9.74 12.71
N CYS A 51 6.71 -11.05 12.47
CA CYS A 51 5.50 -11.88 12.54
C CYS A 51 4.81 -11.75 13.90
N LYS A 52 5.58 -11.81 14.99
CA LYS A 52 5.06 -11.64 16.34
C LYS A 52 4.47 -10.24 16.56
N ALA A 53 5.19 -9.18 16.16
CA ALA A 53 4.70 -7.81 16.31
C ALA A 53 3.39 -7.59 15.56
N VAL A 54 3.29 -8.06 14.31
CA VAL A 54 2.07 -7.98 13.50
C VAL A 54 0.95 -8.83 14.13
N ALA A 55 1.24 -10.07 14.48
CA ALA A 55 0.25 -10.98 15.08
C ALA A 55 -0.30 -10.45 16.41
N GLU A 56 0.54 -9.85 17.25
CA GLU A 56 0.09 -9.31 18.54
C GLU A 56 -0.65 -7.98 18.43
N THR A 57 -0.46 -7.19 17.36
CA THR A 57 -0.97 -5.81 17.31
C THR A 57 -2.09 -5.59 16.30
N LEU A 58 -2.08 -6.26 15.16
CA LEU A 58 -2.95 -5.95 14.03
C LEU A 58 -4.01 -7.04 13.75
N ASP A 59 -5.12 -6.65 13.15
CA ASP A 59 -6.10 -7.56 12.54
C ASP A 59 -5.81 -7.75 11.05
N MET A 60 -5.26 -6.72 10.39
CA MET A 60 -4.83 -6.74 8.99
C MET A 60 -3.55 -5.93 8.80
N VAL A 61 -2.65 -6.43 7.96
CA VAL A 61 -1.40 -5.76 7.58
C VAL A 61 -1.34 -5.60 6.06
N ARG A 62 -0.99 -4.39 5.58
CA ARG A 62 -0.87 -4.11 4.15
C ARG A 62 0.45 -4.63 3.60
N HIS A 63 1.51 -4.23 4.21
CA HIS A 63 2.87 -4.39 3.72
C HIS A 63 3.67 -5.19 4.73
N PHE A 64 4.40 -6.18 4.26
CA PHE A 64 5.18 -7.03 5.13
C PHE A 64 6.66 -6.97 4.73
N ALA A 65 7.41 -6.09 5.40
CA ALA A 65 8.84 -5.97 5.23
C ALA A 65 9.58 -6.62 6.41
N ILE A 66 10.69 -7.27 6.12
CA ILE A 66 11.52 -7.93 7.14
C ILE A 66 12.89 -7.23 7.17
N PRO A 67 13.33 -6.68 8.31
CA PRO A 67 14.59 -5.96 8.44
C PRO A 67 15.80 -6.92 8.48
N HIS A 68 16.09 -7.59 7.38
CA HIS A 68 17.26 -8.48 7.28
C HIS A 68 18.59 -7.73 7.28
N ASN A 69 18.59 -6.51 6.76
CA ASN A 69 19.72 -5.60 6.79
C ASN A 69 19.21 -4.19 7.13
N LEU A 70 19.73 -3.63 8.23
CA LEU A 70 19.36 -2.29 8.68
C LEU A 70 20.29 -1.19 8.11
N GLU A 71 21.34 -1.58 7.40
CA GLU A 71 22.25 -0.61 6.78
C GLU A 71 21.58 0.02 5.55
N ILE A 72 21.68 1.36 5.48
CA ILE A 72 21.29 2.09 4.27
C ILE A 72 22.39 1.88 3.24
N THR A 73 22.03 1.32 2.10
CA THR A 73 22.97 1.01 1.01
C THR A 73 22.61 1.74 -0.26
N THR A 74 23.61 1.99 -1.10
CA THR A 74 23.42 2.53 -2.46
C THR A 74 23.81 1.46 -3.46
N VAL A 75 22.89 1.11 -4.35
CA VAL A 75 23.07 0.05 -5.34
C VAL A 75 22.76 0.57 -6.73
N LYS A 76 23.64 0.29 -7.69
CA LYS A 76 23.41 0.55 -9.11
C LYS A 76 22.95 -0.73 -9.79
N ASP A 77 21.80 -0.69 -10.48
CA ASP A 77 21.30 -1.84 -11.24
C ASP A 77 21.96 -1.98 -12.62
N GLY A 78 21.65 -3.08 -13.31
CA GLY A 78 22.17 -3.35 -14.67
C GLY A 78 21.69 -2.38 -15.75
N ASP A 79 20.64 -1.60 -15.49
CA ASP A 79 20.11 -0.56 -16.39
C ASP A 79 20.70 0.82 -16.11
N GLY A 80 21.50 0.95 -15.06
CA GLY A 80 22.19 2.17 -14.68
C GLY A 80 21.43 3.07 -13.72
N PHE A 81 20.26 2.65 -13.21
CA PHE A 81 19.58 3.35 -12.13
C PHE A 81 20.32 3.13 -10.81
N VAL A 82 20.39 4.17 -10.00
CA VAL A 82 20.99 4.10 -8.67
C VAL A 82 19.91 4.25 -7.62
N TYR A 83 19.86 3.29 -6.70
CA TYR A 83 18.88 3.21 -5.62
C TYR A 83 19.55 3.42 -4.27
N ARG A 84 18.93 4.24 -3.40
CA ARG A 84 19.16 4.24 -1.96
C ARG A 84 18.20 3.23 -1.37
N LYS A 85 18.74 2.14 -0.81
CA LYS A 85 17.94 1.05 -0.21
C LYS A 85 17.94 1.15 1.30
N GLU A 86 16.76 1.06 1.87
CA GLU A 86 16.50 0.81 3.29
C GLU A 86 15.80 -0.55 3.43
N TRP A 87 15.67 -1.05 4.63
CA TRP A 87 15.09 -2.38 4.85
C TRP A 87 13.62 -2.51 4.40
N TRP A 88 12.90 -1.42 4.27
CA TRP A 88 11.48 -1.40 3.90
C TRP A 88 11.19 -0.63 2.59
N THR A 89 12.14 0.12 2.04
CA THR A 89 11.96 0.91 0.82
C THR A 89 13.24 1.04 -0.01
N ALA A 90 13.11 1.42 -1.28
CA ALA A 90 14.21 1.85 -2.13
C ALA A 90 13.79 3.02 -3.02
N ASP A 91 14.56 4.08 -2.95
CA ASP A 91 14.34 5.30 -3.69
C ASP A 91 15.32 5.41 -4.85
N ILE A 92 14.84 5.79 -6.05
CA ILE A 92 15.70 6.08 -7.20
C ILE A 92 16.32 7.45 -7.00
N ILE A 93 17.64 7.47 -6.75
CA ILE A 93 18.42 8.70 -6.53
C ILE A 93 19.13 9.19 -7.79
N GLU A 94 19.47 8.28 -8.73
CA GLU A 94 20.04 8.64 -10.02
C GLU A 94 19.40 7.80 -11.14
N ARG A 95 19.24 8.41 -12.30
CA ARG A 95 18.69 7.80 -13.51
C ARG A 95 19.72 7.77 -14.63
N PRO A 96 19.71 6.74 -15.51
CA PRO A 96 20.70 6.58 -16.58
C PRO A 96 20.46 7.51 -17.78
N PHE A 97 19.67 8.55 -17.64
CA PHE A 97 19.33 9.52 -18.67
C PHE A 97 19.28 10.95 -18.10
N LYS A 98 19.60 11.93 -18.94
CA LYS A 98 19.56 13.36 -18.60
C LYS A 98 18.58 14.14 -19.47
N THR A 99 18.19 13.58 -20.59
CA THR A 99 17.28 14.20 -21.57
C THR A 99 16.07 13.32 -21.84
N VAL A 100 14.98 13.91 -22.29
CA VAL A 100 13.76 13.18 -22.69
C VAL A 100 14.04 12.21 -23.84
N THR A 101 14.95 12.56 -24.75
CA THR A 101 15.36 11.67 -25.85
C THR A 101 16.08 10.43 -25.34
N GLU A 102 16.97 10.57 -24.34
CA GLU A 102 17.61 9.43 -23.69
C GLU A 102 16.60 8.59 -22.90
N ALA A 103 15.70 9.25 -22.16
CA ALA A 103 14.62 8.59 -21.44
C ALA A 103 13.72 7.76 -22.37
N LYS A 104 13.40 8.24 -23.57
CA LYS A 104 12.67 7.50 -24.60
C LYS A 104 13.31 6.16 -24.93
N GLU A 105 14.65 6.09 -25.04
CA GLU A 105 15.34 4.84 -25.34
C GLU A 105 15.29 3.86 -24.15
N VAL A 106 15.27 4.37 -22.92
CA VAL A 106 15.02 3.53 -21.73
C VAL A 106 13.59 2.99 -21.74
N VAL A 107 12.60 3.81 -22.09
CA VAL A 107 11.19 3.37 -22.22
C VAL A 107 11.05 2.19 -23.18
N LYS A 108 11.67 2.27 -24.36
CA LYS A 108 11.63 1.17 -25.35
C LYS A 108 12.23 -0.14 -24.78
N LYS A 109 13.33 -0.03 -24.05
CA LYS A 109 13.97 -1.18 -23.38
C LYS A 109 13.07 -1.75 -22.28
N ASP A 110 12.45 -0.90 -21.50
CA ASP A 110 11.54 -1.34 -20.43
C ASP A 110 10.33 -2.08 -21.00
N ILE A 111 9.68 -1.58 -22.05
CA ILE A 111 8.59 -2.27 -22.75
C ILE A 111 9.02 -3.67 -23.19
N PHE A 112 10.18 -3.78 -23.85
CA PHE A 112 10.70 -5.07 -24.27
C PHE A 112 10.92 -6.03 -23.11
N LYS A 113 11.58 -5.57 -22.03
CA LYS A 113 11.86 -6.39 -20.85
C LYS A 113 10.59 -6.86 -20.13
N ILE A 114 9.61 -5.96 -20.00
CA ILE A 114 8.32 -6.28 -19.36
C ILE A 114 7.59 -7.38 -20.16
N ARG A 115 7.51 -7.24 -21.47
CA ARG A 115 6.85 -8.25 -22.33
C ARG A 115 7.57 -9.58 -22.31
N SER A 116 8.91 -9.57 -22.42
CA SER A 116 9.72 -10.79 -22.33
C SER A 116 9.55 -11.51 -20.97
N ALA A 117 9.49 -10.75 -19.88
CA ALA A 117 9.29 -11.34 -18.56
C ALA A 117 7.91 -12.03 -18.40
N ILE A 118 6.86 -11.46 -19.01
CA ILE A 118 5.53 -12.10 -19.05
C ILE A 118 5.59 -13.44 -19.81
N GLU A 119 6.23 -13.46 -20.99
CA GLU A 119 6.41 -14.67 -21.82
C GLU A 119 7.21 -15.75 -21.07
N GLU A 120 8.27 -15.35 -20.37
CA GLU A 120 9.13 -16.23 -19.57
C GLU A 120 8.51 -16.60 -18.21
N LYS A 121 7.37 -16.03 -17.83
CA LYS A 121 6.72 -16.17 -16.51
C LYS A 121 7.62 -15.80 -15.34
N LYS A 122 8.42 -14.75 -15.48
CA LYS A 122 9.35 -14.25 -14.47
C LYS A 122 8.95 -12.88 -13.96
N PHE A 123 9.52 -12.51 -12.82
CA PHE A 123 9.41 -11.14 -12.35
C PHE A 123 10.24 -10.17 -13.21
N CYS A 124 9.75 -8.95 -13.32
CA CYS A 124 10.34 -7.86 -14.07
C CYS A 124 10.56 -6.64 -13.20
N ARG A 125 11.81 -6.31 -12.90
CA ARG A 125 12.19 -5.11 -12.13
C ARG A 125 11.59 -3.82 -12.68
N GLN A 126 11.50 -3.72 -14.01
CA GLN A 126 11.00 -2.54 -14.69
C GLN A 126 9.49 -2.32 -14.54
N ALA A 127 8.79 -3.29 -13.96
CA ALA A 127 7.34 -3.24 -13.77
C ALA A 127 6.88 -3.47 -12.32
N MET A 128 7.79 -3.75 -11.39
CA MET A 128 7.46 -4.00 -9.98
C MET A 128 7.48 -2.72 -9.17
N TYR A 129 6.47 -2.59 -8.31
CA TYR A 129 6.45 -1.61 -7.23
C TYR A 129 7.04 -2.25 -5.96
N ASN A 130 7.85 -1.51 -5.20
CA ASN A 130 8.55 -2.02 -4.01
C ASN A 130 9.44 -3.25 -4.31
N ILE A 131 10.24 -3.11 -5.29
CA ILE A 131 11.14 -4.09 -5.88
C ILE A 131 12.03 -4.82 -4.85
N GLN A 132 12.54 -4.11 -3.85
CA GLN A 132 13.45 -4.66 -2.85
C GLN A 132 12.85 -5.73 -1.93
N LEU A 133 11.53 -5.84 -1.88
CA LEU A 133 10.87 -6.89 -1.10
C LEU A 133 10.89 -8.24 -1.80
N PHE A 134 11.10 -8.23 -3.12
CA PHE A 134 10.92 -9.40 -3.97
C PHE A 134 12.17 -9.82 -4.73
N GLU A 135 13.06 -8.87 -5.09
CA GLU A 135 14.12 -9.10 -6.07
C GLU A 135 15.17 -10.12 -5.71
N ASP A 136 15.52 -10.18 -4.45
CA ASP A 136 16.62 -11.05 -3.99
C ASP A 136 16.13 -12.43 -3.55
N ARG A 137 14.82 -12.70 -3.60
CA ARG A 137 14.20 -13.88 -3.01
C ARG A 137 13.35 -14.71 -3.95
N TYR A 138 12.64 -14.06 -4.91
CA TYR A 138 11.68 -14.75 -5.78
C TYR A 138 11.93 -14.42 -7.23
N ASN A 139 11.85 -15.45 -8.08
CA ASN A 139 12.04 -15.29 -9.52
C ASN A 139 10.71 -15.29 -10.29
N CYS A 140 9.65 -15.78 -9.67
CA CYS A 140 8.35 -15.95 -10.31
C CYS A 140 7.19 -15.82 -9.30
N PRO A 141 5.96 -15.59 -9.78
CA PRO A 141 4.78 -15.47 -8.92
C PRO A 141 4.48 -16.70 -8.05
N GLU A 142 4.80 -17.90 -8.50
CA GLU A 142 4.56 -19.13 -7.76
C GLU A 142 5.42 -19.18 -6.48
N GLU A 143 6.68 -18.78 -6.56
CA GLU A 143 7.57 -18.68 -5.40
C GLU A 143 7.06 -17.63 -4.41
N LEU A 144 6.59 -16.46 -4.91
CA LEU A 144 6.00 -15.42 -4.08
C LEU A 144 4.73 -15.92 -3.37
N ASN A 145 3.86 -16.64 -4.06
CA ASN A 145 2.62 -17.17 -3.49
C ASN A 145 2.91 -18.18 -2.37
N ALA A 146 3.87 -19.07 -2.57
CA ALA A 146 4.29 -20.04 -1.56
C ALA A 146 4.84 -19.34 -0.30
N GLU A 147 5.63 -18.28 -0.48
CA GLU A 147 6.14 -17.50 0.64
C GLU A 147 5.04 -16.69 1.34
N PHE A 148 4.11 -16.11 0.55
CA PHE A 148 2.96 -15.41 1.10
C PHE A 148 2.13 -16.34 2.01
N GLU A 149 1.87 -17.56 1.57
CA GLU A 149 1.17 -18.58 2.35
C GLU A 149 1.92 -18.91 3.64
N ARG A 150 3.21 -19.18 3.55
CA ARG A 150 4.08 -19.47 4.68
C ARG A 150 4.09 -18.35 5.75
N ILE A 151 4.20 -17.10 5.32
CA ILE A 151 4.15 -15.95 6.23
C ILE A 151 2.75 -15.80 6.83
N GLN A 152 1.69 -15.95 6.01
CA GLN A 152 0.31 -15.84 6.49
C GLN A 152 0.00 -16.84 7.63
N GLU A 153 0.57 -18.04 7.58
CA GLU A 153 0.44 -19.04 8.64
C GLU A 153 1.06 -18.58 9.98
N LYS A 154 2.17 -17.82 9.92
CA LYS A 154 2.85 -17.28 11.12
C LYS A 154 2.13 -16.10 11.79
N LEU A 155 1.13 -15.50 11.14
CA LEU A 155 0.51 -14.25 11.59
C LEU A 155 -0.67 -14.43 12.55
N ASP A 156 -0.90 -15.63 13.11
CA ASP A 156 -1.97 -15.90 14.07
C ASP A 156 -3.33 -15.31 13.65
N GLY A 157 -3.71 -15.58 12.40
CA GLY A 157 -4.98 -15.14 11.81
C GLY A 157 -5.05 -13.66 11.43
N THR A 158 -3.98 -12.86 11.61
CA THR A 158 -3.90 -11.51 11.03
C THR A 158 -3.95 -11.62 9.50
N VAL A 159 -4.83 -10.85 8.85
CA VAL A 159 -4.99 -10.87 7.40
C VAL A 159 -3.85 -10.09 6.77
N MET A 160 -3.04 -10.73 5.93
CA MET A 160 -2.07 -10.04 5.09
C MET A 160 -2.74 -9.66 3.77
N VAL A 161 -2.68 -8.39 3.38
CA VAL A 161 -3.21 -7.91 2.10
C VAL A 161 -2.40 -8.52 0.96
N ALA A 162 -3.06 -8.94 -0.13
CA ALA A 162 -2.38 -9.50 -1.30
C ALA A 162 -1.33 -8.53 -1.88
N PRO A 163 -0.31 -9.03 -2.61
CA PRO A 163 0.73 -8.17 -3.17
C PRO A 163 0.16 -6.99 -3.96
N GLU A 164 0.65 -5.81 -3.65
CA GLU A 164 0.12 -4.55 -4.16
C GLU A 164 0.21 -4.44 -5.68
N GLN A 165 -0.85 -3.95 -6.30
CA GLN A 165 -0.94 -3.74 -7.75
C GLN A 165 -1.37 -2.29 -8.05
N PRO A 166 -0.52 -1.28 -7.82
CA PRO A 166 -0.84 0.10 -8.13
C PRO A 166 -0.95 0.32 -9.63
N ASP A 167 -1.57 1.43 -10.03
CA ASP A 167 -1.68 1.75 -11.46
C ASP A 167 -0.31 1.94 -12.13
N PRO A 168 -0.20 1.63 -13.44
CA PRO A 168 1.05 1.77 -14.19
C PRO A 168 1.68 3.16 -14.12
N CYS A 169 0.87 4.23 -14.20
CA CYS A 169 1.37 5.60 -14.25
C CYS A 169 2.05 6.02 -12.96
N SER A 170 1.56 5.54 -11.82
CA SER A 170 2.19 5.75 -10.51
C SER A 170 3.61 5.20 -10.45
N TYR A 171 3.82 4.01 -11.01
CA TYR A 171 5.15 3.44 -11.09
C TYR A 171 6.02 4.16 -12.14
N ILE A 172 5.47 4.44 -13.32
CA ILE A 172 6.20 5.06 -14.42
C ILE A 172 6.70 6.46 -14.01
N GLN A 173 5.86 7.29 -13.36
CA GLN A 173 6.29 8.60 -12.88
C GLN A 173 7.41 8.50 -11.82
N THR A 174 7.38 7.50 -10.94
CA THR A 174 8.45 7.26 -9.96
C THR A 174 9.75 6.87 -10.69
N ARG A 175 9.68 5.97 -11.67
CA ARG A 175 10.84 5.47 -12.41
C ARG A 175 11.49 6.55 -13.26
N TYR A 176 10.69 7.36 -13.97
CA TYR A 176 11.22 8.39 -14.90
C TYR A 176 11.34 9.79 -14.30
N ASN A 177 10.89 10.04 -13.10
CA ASN A 177 10.49 11.25 -12.41
C ASN A 177 9.30 11.98 -13.07
N VAL A 178 8.66 12.88 -12.31
CA VAL A 178 7.44 13.57 -12.74
C VAL A 178 7.66 14.43 -13.99
N ASP A 179 8.77 15.17 -14.05
CA ASP A 179 9.07 16.06 -15.19
C ASP A 179 9.22 15.26 -16.48
N ASN A 180 10.07 14.22 -16.48
CA ASN A 180 10.26 13.37 -17.64
C ASN A 180 8.98 12.60 -18.03
N PHE A 181 8.18 12.17 -17.05
CA PHE A 181 6.87 11.57 -17.30
C PHE A 181 5.96 12.50 -18.11
N ILE A 182 5.88 13.79 -17.73
CA ILE A 182 5.08 14.79 -18.45
C ILE A 182 5.63 15.04 -19.85
N TYR A 183 6.95 15.24 -19.99
CA TYR A 183 7.57 15.49 -21.29
C TYR A 183 7.48 14.28 -22.21
N LEU A 184 7.64 13.06 -21.72
CA LEU A 184 7.46 11.83 -22.50
C LEU A 184 6.01 11.72 -23.01
N PHE A 185 5.00 12.03 -22.19
CA PHE A 185 3.62 12.06 -22.65
C PHE A 185 3.36 13.12 -23.72
N LYS A 186 4.00 14.29 -23.60
CA LYS A 186 3.87 15.37 -24.56
C LYS A 186 4.53 15.04 -25.91
N ASP A 187 5.77 14.54 -25.86
CA ASP A 187 6.62 14.40 -27.05
C ASP A 187 6.47 13.01 -27.70
N TYR A 188 6.09 11.97 -26.93
CA TYR A 188 5.98 10.57 -27.36
C TYR A 188 4.72 9.88 -26.81
N PRO A 189 3.51 10.40 -27.06
CA PRO A 189 2.27 9.90 -26.43
C PRO A 189 1.97 8.43 -26.76
N GLU A 190 2.21 7.99 -27.99
CA GLU A 190 1.99 6.60 -28.41
C GLU A 190 2.92 5.63 -27.68
N LEU A 191 4.20 6.01 -27.50
CA LEU A 191 5.16 5.21 -26.77
C LEU A 191 4.79 5.09 -25.28
N MET A 192 4.26 6.17 -24.70
CA MET A 192 3.79 6.15 -23.30
C MET A 192 2.54 5.30 -23.13
N GLN A 193 1.62 5.30 -24.10
CA GLN A 193 0.48 4.39 -24.11
C GLN A 193 0.92 2.92 -24.21
N ASP A 194 1.92 2.63 -25.02
CA ASP A 194 2.49 1.28 -25.15
C ASP A 194 3.19 0.82 -23.86
N LEU A 195 3.91 1.72 -23.19
CA LEU A 195 4.49 1.45 -21.88
C LEU A 195 3.43 1.17 -20.81
N ILE A 196 2.36 1.98 -20.75
CA ILE A 196 1.23 1.77 -19.82
C ILE A 196 0.56 0.42 -20.10
N ALA A 197 0.35 0.08 -21.38
CA ALA A 197 -0.22 -1.21 -21.76
C ALA A 197 0.67 -2.38 -21.31
N ALA A 198 1.97 -2.32 -21.54
CA ALA A 198 2.90 -3.36 -21.09
C ALA A 198 2.89 -3.53 -19.56
N HIS A 199 2.88 -2.43 -18.81
CA HIS A 199 2.76 -2.47 -17.36
C HIS A 199 1.42 -3.04 -16.90
N LEU A 200 0.32 -2.72 -17.57
CA LEU A 200 -0.99 -3.23 -17.23
C LEU A 200 -1.10 -4.74 -17.49
N ASP A 201 -0.56 -5.22 -18.61
CA ASP A 201 -0.48 -6.64 -18.93
C ASP A 201 0.35 -7.39 -17.88
N TYR A 202 1.44 -6.76 -17.41
CA TYR A 202 2.23 -7.31 -16.32
C TYR A 202 1.46 -7.38 -14.99
N ARG A 203 0.65 -6.33 -14.65
CA ARG A 203 -0.23 -6.40 -13.47
C ARG A 203 -1.22 -7.57 -13.59
N PHE A 204 -1.79 -7.77 -14.76
CA PHE A 204 -2.69 -8.90 -14.99
C PHE A 204 -1.99 -10.24 -14.86
N PHE A 205 -0.78 -10.37 -15.42
CA PHE A 205 0.03 -11.57 -15.24
C PHE A 205 0.25 -11.90 -13.75
N ILE A 206 0.59 -10.92 -12.91
CA ILE A 206 0.76 -11.12 -11.47
C ILE A 206 -0.57 -11.48 -10.80
N ILE A 207 -1.64 -10.74 -11.06
CA ILE A 207 -2.97 -10.99 -10.46
C ILE A 207 -3.49 -12.37 -10.86
N ASP A 208 -3.27 -12.78 -12.11
CA ASP A 208 -3.73 -14.08 -12.61
C ASP A 208 -2.98 -15.26 -12.00
N SER A 209 -1.75 -15.02 -11.57
CA SER A 209 -0.95 -16.00 -10.85
C SER A 209 -1.38 -16.19 -9.39
N PHE A 210 -2.23 -15.30 -8.83
CA PHE A 210 -2.72 -15.46 -7.46
C PHE A 210 -3.61 -16.71 -7.35
N PRO A 211 -3.46 -17.49 -6.25
CA PRO A 211 -4.24 -18.70 -6.02
C PRO A 211 -5.75 -18.49 -6.05
N GLN A 212 -6.48 -19.49 -6.46
CA GLN A 212 -7.94 -19.55 -6.41
C GLN A 212 -8.40 -20.73 -5.51
N PRO A 213 -9.23 -20.54 -4.47
CA PRO A 213 -9.70 -19.24 -3.95
C PRO A 213 -8.55 -18.40 -3.38
N PRO A 214 -8.74 -17.07 -3.17
CA PRO A 214 -7.65 -16.22 -2.71
C PRO A 214 -7.14 -16.64 -1.32
N LEU A 215 -5.82 -16.67 -1.15
CA LEU A 215 -5.16 -16.91 0.14
C LEU A 215 -5.58 -15.89 1.20
N THR A 216 -5.79 -14.66 0.77
CA THR A 216 -6.33 -13.55 1.56
C THR A 216 -7.59 -12.99 0.92
N PRO A 217 -8.54 -12.46 1.72
CA PRO A 217 -9.75 -11.87 1.15
C PRO A 217 -9.55 -10.44 0.64
N VAL A 218 -8.39 -9.81 0.85
CA VAL A 218 -8.17 -8.38 0.60
C VAL A 218 -7.01 -8.17 -0.35
N ALA A 219 -7.22 -7.33 -1.37
CA ALA A 219 -6.19 -6.85 -2.28
C ALA A 219 -6.13 -5.32 -2.25
N PHE A 220 -5.06 -4.77 -2.80
CA PHE A 220 -4.75 -3.36 -2.79
C PHE A 220 -4.40 -2.87 -4.20
N THR A 221 -4.96 -1.72 -4.56
CA THR A 221 -4.55 -0.92 -5.72
C THR A 221 -4.57 0.55 -5.35
N GLY A 222 -3.98 1.41 -6.16
CA GLY A 222 -3.96 2.83 -5.84
C GLY A 222 -3.35 3.67 -6.94
N THR A 223 -3.46 4.98 -6.74
CA THR A 223 -2.92 6.01 -7.63
C THR A 223 -2.12 7.02 -6.83
N PHE A 224 -0.84 7.18 -7.17
CA PHE A 224 0.06 8.15 -6.55
C PHE A 224 0.16 9.39 -7.45
N ALA A 225 -0.82 10.29 -7.36
CA ALA A 225 -0.94 11.48 -8.20
C ALA A 225 -1.10 12.76 -7.40
N SER A 226 -0.73 12.72 -6.12
CA SER A 226 -0.75 13.86 -5.20
C SER A 226 0.51 13.91 -4.34
N GLY A 227 0.71 15.03 -3.69
CA GLY A 227 1.80 15.28 -2.77
C GLY A 227 1.36 16.25 -1.67
N PRO A 228 2.29 16.76 -0.84
CA PRO A 228 1.95 17.65 0.27
C PRO A 228 1.23 18.95 -0.15
N ALA A 229 1.44 19.38 -1.41
CA ALA A 229 0.80 20.59 -1.96
C ALA A 229 -0.57 20.32 -2.64
N GLY A 230 -1.07 19.07 -2.64
CA GLY A 230 -2.28 18.64 -3.32
C GLY A 230 -2.01 17.79 -4.56
N LEU A 231 -2.91 17.82 -5.54
CA LEU A 231 -2.77 17.04 -6.78
C LEU A 231 -1.54 17.50 -7.58
N MET A 232 -0.71 16.54 -8.03
CA MET A 232 0.44 16.79 -8.90
C MET A 232 0.03 17.03 -10.35
N PHE A 233 -1.16 16.56 -10.74
CA PHE A 233 -1.70 16.68 -12.09
C PHE A 233 -3.12 17.24 -12.01
N SER A 234 -3.61 17.85 -13.12
CA SER A 234 -5.01 18.24 -13.16
C SER A 234 -5.95 17.03 -13.00
N PRO A 235 -7.13 17.20 -12.40
CA PRO A 235 -8.11 16.12 -12.32
C PRO A 235 -8.43 15.47 -13.67
N GLU A 236 -8.50 16.28 -14.73
CA GLU A 236 -8.74 15.78 -16.10
C GLU A 236 -7.62 14.86 -16.58
N PHE A 237 -6.35 15.19 -16.30
CA PHE A 237 -5.22 14.34 -16.67
C PHE A 237 -5.25 13.02 -15.88
N ILE A 238 -5.55 13.08 -14.57
CA ILE A 238 -5.71 11.89 -13.73
C ILE A 238 -6.83 10.98 -14.29
N TYR A 239 -7.98 11.55 -14.63
CA TYR A 239 -9.12 10.79 -15.17
C TYR A 239 -8.81 10.11 -16.50
N LYS A 240 -8.04 10.78 -17.37
CA LYS A 240 -7.73 10.24 -18.70
C LYS A 240 -6.54 9.29 -18.71
N THR A 241 -5.58 9.47 -17.79
CA THR A 241 -4.28 8.80 -17.85
C THR A 241 -4.13 7.69 -16.81
N PHE A 242 -4.52 7.94 -15.56
CA PHE A 242 -4.35 6.98 -14.47
C PHE A 242 -5.56 6.06 -14.30
N PHE A 243 -6.75 6.62 -14.21
CA PHE A 243 -7.96 5.90 -13.83
C PHE A 243 -8.38 4.77 -14.77
N PRO A 244 -8.19 4.83 -16.11
CA PRO A 244 -8.54 3.71 -16.96
C PRO A 244 -7.80 2.42 -16.62
N SER A 245 -6.52 2.51 -16.29
CA SER A 245 -5.71 1.36 -15.88
C SER A 245 -6.10 0.82 -14.51
N VAL A 246 -6.31 1.73 -13.53
CA VAL A 246 -6.79 1.36 -12.20
C VAL A 246 -8.13 0.63 -12.26
N LYS A 247 -9.08 1.15 -13.05
CA LYS A 247 -10.39 0.48 -13.20
C LYS A 247 -10.24 -0.96 -13.66
N ARG A 248 -9.40 -1.21 -14.65
CA ARG A 248 -9.14 -2.55 -15.16
C ARG A 248 -8.48 -3.46 -14.12
N ILE A 249 -7.52 -2.94 -13.35
CA ILE A 249 -6.87 -3.68 -12.25
C ILE A 249 -7.92 -4.04 -11.18
N LEU A 250 -8.74 -3.06 -10.78
CA LEU A 250 -9.79 -3.23 -9.78
C LEU A 250 -10.80 -4.28 -10.21
N ASP A 251 -11.28 -4.21 -11.47
CA ASP A 251 -12.20 -5.20 -12.01
C ASP A 251 -11.58 -6.60 -12.05
N ARG A 252 -10.28 -6.70 -12.39
CA ARG A 252 -9.57 -8.00 -12.40
C ARG A 252 -9.47 -8.58 -11.00
N LEU A 253 -9.11 -7.78 -9.99
CA LEU A 253 -9.08 -8.22 -8.60
C LEU A 253 -10.46 -8.64 -8.10
N LYS A 254 -11.50 -7.86 -8.40
CA LYS A 254 -12.87 -8.19 -8.00
C LYS A 254 -13.42 -9.45 -8.70
N SER A 255 -13.00 -9.72 -9.94
CA SER A 255 -13.36 -10.97 -10.64
C SER A 255 -12.75 -12.23 -9.99
N LYS A 256 -11.80 -12.06 -9.08
CA LYS A 256 -11.18 -13.11 -8.26
C LYS A 256 -11.65 -13.07 -6.79
N ASP A 257 -12.80 -12.47 -6.52
CA ASP A 257 -13.45 -12.38 -5.19
C ASP A 257 -12.69 -11.61 -4.11
N TYR A 258 -11.73 -10.74 -4.49
CA TYR A 258 -11.08 -9.86 -3.53
C TYR A 258 -11.99 -8.70 -3.11
N LYS A 259 -11.93 -8.34 -1.82
CA LYS A 259 -12.25 -6.98 -1.35
C LYS A 259 -11.09 -6.08 -1.71
N VAL A 260 -11.34 -4.97 -2.39
CA VAL A 260 -10.28 -4.13 -2.94
C VAL A 260 -10.21 -2.79 -2.21
N ILE A 261 -9.04 -2.50 -1.64
CA ILE A 261 -8.69 -1.19 -1.09
C ILE A 261 -8.12 -0.34 -2.21
N TYR A 262 -8.66 0.87 -2.35
CA TYR A 262 -8.11 1.91 -3.23
C TYR A 262 -7.36 2.95 -2.41
N ASP A 263 -6.11 3.14 -2.75
CA ASP A 263 -5.24 4.11 -2.08
C ASP A 263 -5.04 5.36 -2.95
N PHE A 264 -5.21 6.53 -2.32
CA PHE A 264 -4.92 7.81 -2.93
C PHE A 264 -4.53 8.81 -1.83
N GLU A 265 -3.26 9.02 -1.66
CA GLU A 265 -2.69 9.89 -0.62
C GLU A 265 -3.02 11.38 -0.86
N GLY A 266 -3.03 12.17 0.21
CA GLY A 266 -3.21 13.62 0.16
C GLY A 266 -4.64 14.08 -0.07
N ASP A 267 -4.81 15.29 -0.62
CA ASP A 267 -6.12 15.91 -0.85
C ASP A 267 -6.84 15.29 -2.07
N SER A 268 -7.65 14.29 -1.81
CA SER A 268 -8.44 13.58 -2.82
C SER A 268 -9.80 14.24 -3.15
N ARG A 269 -10.19 15.34 -2.48
CA ARG A 269 -11.56 15.89 -2.59
C ARG A 269 -12.02 16.16 -4.02
N GLN A 270 -11.10 16.58 -4.90
CA GLN A 270 -11.42 16.84 -6.30
C GLN A 270 -11.62 15.57 -7.15
N VAL A 271 -11.08 14.43 -6.70
CA VAL A 271 -11.10 13.17 -7.46
C VAL A 271 -11.89 12.05 -6.76
N LEU A 272 -12.26 12.23 -5.49
CA LEU A 272 -12.90 11.20 -4.66
C LEU A 272 -14.18 10.62 -5.28
N ASP A 273 -15.02 11.46 -5.91
CA ASP A 273 -16.23 10.99 -6.60
C ASP A 273 -15.90 9.97 -7.70
N GLN A 274 -14.83 10.19 -8.43
CA GLN A 274 -14.39 9.29 -9.48
C GLN A 274 -13.72 8.05 -8.90
N ILE A 275 -12.96 8.17 -7.81
CA ILE A 275 -12.40 7.02 -7.09
C ILE A 275 -13.52 6.09 -6.64
N VAL A 276 -14.57 6.62 -6.03
CA VAL A 276 -15.73 5.82 -5.60
C VAL A 276 -16.42 5.14 -6.79
N ARG A 277 -16.55 5.84 -7.91
CA ARG A 277 -17.12 5.28 -9.16
C ARG A 277 -16.28 4.16 -9.78
N GLN A 278 -14.97 4.08 -9.47
CA GLN A 278 -14.15 2.93 -9.87
C GLN A 278 -14.67 1.62 -9.23
N GLY A 279 -15.37 1.71 -8.11
CA GLY A 279 -16.03 0.57 -7.48
C GLY A 279 -15.14 -0.17 -6.45
N ALA A 280 -14.17 0.50 -5.83
CA ALA A 280 -13.42 -0.04 -4.71
C ALA A 280 -14.33 -0.30 -3.49
N ASP A 281 -13.97 -1.28 -2.67
CA ASP A 281 -14.70 -1.58 -1.44
C ASP A 281 -14.25 -0.67 -0.28
N ALA A 282 -12.99 -0.23 -0.30
CA ALA A 282 -12.42 0.67 0.71
C ALA A 282 -11.56 1.76 0.08
N TYR A 283 -11.41 2.87 0.80
CA TYR A 283 -10.56 4.01 0.48
C TYR A 283 -9.57 4.27 1.61
N THR A 284 -8.30 4.48 1.26
CA THR A 284 -7.19 4.82 2.15
C THR A 284 -6.23 5.81 1.49
N PRO A 285 -5.43 6.59 2.24
CA PRO A 285 -5.67 6.97 3.62
C PRO A 285 -6.76 8.05 3.72
N VAL A 286 -7.38 8.18 4.88
CA VAL A 286 -8.22 9.35 5.17
C VAL A 286 -7.40 10.34 5.98
N GLU A 287 -6.77 11.27 5.30
CA GLU A 287 -5.86 12.26 5.89
C GLU A 287 -6.60 13.56 6.22
N GLU A 288 -7.06 13.70 7.47
CA GLU A 288 -7.75 14.92 7.92
C GLU A 288 -6.88 16.19 7.79
N ILE A 289 -5.54 16.04 7.88
CA ILE A 289 -4.59 17.15 7.64
C ILE A 289 -4.69 17.69 6.21
N SER A 290 -5.02 16.84 5.25
CA SER A 290 -5.25 17.22 3.85
C SER A 290 -6.69 17.72 3.59
N GLY A 291 -7.50 17.87 4.65
CA GLY A 291 -8.88 18.35 4.58
C GLY A 291 -9.92 17.28 4.24
N VAL A 292 -9.53 16.01 4.22
CA VAL A 292 -10.42 14.86 3.95
C VAL A 292 -10.95 14.32 5.27
N LYS A 293 -12.28 14.42 5.53
CA LYS A 293 -12.86 14.04 6.82
C LYS A 293 -13.72 12.80 6.75
N ILE A 294 -13.59 11.94 7.77
CA ILE A 294 -14.31 10.67 7.89
C ILE A 294 -15.82 10.87 7.78
N ASP A 295 -16.39 11.79 8.58
CA ASP A 295 -17.83 12.02 8.65
C ASP A 295 -18.39 12.59 7.35
N GLU A 296 -17.64 13.46 6.65
CA GLU A 296 -18.04 14.00 5.34
C GLU A 296 -18.09 12.89 4.28
N ILE A 297 -17.06 12.02 4.25
CA ILE A 297 -17.04 10.88 3.33
C ILE A 297 -18.17 9.91 3.66
N LYS A 298 -18.35 9.54 4.93
CA LYS A 298 -19.37 8.55 5.35
C LYS A 298 -20.79 9.04 5.10
N LYS A 299 -21.06 10.35 5.28
CA LYS A 299 -22.36 10.96 4.91
C LYS A 299 -22.63 10.88 3.41
N LYS A 300 -21.61 11.11 2.58
CA LYS A 300 -21.75 11.09 1.11
C LYS A 300 -21.72 9.66 0.54
N TYR A 301 -20.88 8.79 1.10
CA TYR A 301 -20.65 7.42 0.64
C TYR A 301 -20.77 6.41 1.80
N PRO A 302 -22.00 6.15 2.31
CA PRO A 302 -22.20 5.38 3.53
C PRO A 302 -21.72 3.92 3.43
N LYS A 303 -21.54 3.40 2.22
CA LYS A 303 -21.05 2.02 1.98
C LYS A 303 -19.56 1.93 1.64
N LEU A 304 -18.85 3.06 1.56
CA LEU A 304 -17.42 3.06 1.37
C LEU A 304 -16.71 2.75 2.69
N VAL A 305 -15.91 1.72 2.72
CA VAL A 305 -15.07 1.42 3.88
C VAL A 305 -13.88 2.37 3.90
N LEU A 306 -13.45 2.82 5.09
CA LEU A 306 -12.35 3.75 5.27
C LEU A 306 -11.23 3.11 6.09
N GLY A 307 -9.98 3.50 5.84
CA GLY A 307 -8.84 3.05 6.61
C GLY A 307 -7.72 4.08 6.67
N PHE A 308 -6.70 3.83 7.48
CA PHE A 308 -5.57 4.72 7.68
C PHE A 308 -6.03 6.12 8.11
N VAL A 309 -6.64 6.19 9.30
CA VAL A 309 -7.46 7.33 9.74
C VAL A 309 -6.84 8.12 10.92
N ILE A 310 -5.70 7.70 11.47
CA ILE A 310 -4.99 8.37 12.56
C ILE A 310 -3.74 9.01 12.00
N ASP A 311 -3.63 10.34 12.13
CA ASP A 311 -2.49 11.12 11.61
C ASP A 311 -1.16 10.60 12.19
N SER A 312 -0.33 10.04 11.31
CA SER A 312 0.99 9.52 11.67
C SER A 312 2.05 10.60 11.72
N ILE A 313 1.89 11.68 10.96
CA ILE A 313 2.91 12.73 10.78
C ILE A 313 2.96 13.66 11.99
N ASN A 314 1.82 14.22 12.40
CA ASN A 314 1.79 15.20 13.49
C ASN A 314 1.38 14.56 14.82
N LEU A 315 0.33 13.72 14.79
CA LEU A 315 -0.23 13.20 16.04
C LEU A 315 0.59 12.03 16.60
N LEU A 316 0.79 10.96 15.80
CA LEU A 316 1.54 9.80 16.31
C LEU A 316 3.01 10.14 16.54
N THR A 317 3.63 10.99 15.70
CA THR A 317 5.04 11.38 15.86
C THR A 317 5.23 12.46 16.93
N GLY A 318 4.39 13.49 16.95
CA GLY A 318 4.63 14.71 17.77
C GLY A 318 3.62 14.95 18.90
N GLY A 319 2.51 14.21 18.94
CA GLY A 319 1.49 14.34 19.98
C GLY A 319 1.84 13.63 21.27
N THR A 320 1.13 13.97 22.36
CA THR A 320 1.21 13.21 23.61
C THR A 320 0.40 11.92 23.51
N THR A 321 0.72 10.93 24.36
CA THR A 321 -0.05 9.69 24.46
C THR A 321 -1.54 9.95 24.76
N ASP A 322 -1.85 10.95 25.55
CA ASP A 322 -3.24 11.34 25.86
C ASP A 322 -3.95 11.92 24.63
N ASP A 323 -3.27 12.71 23.80
CA ASP A 323 -3.83 13.21 22.53
C ASP A 323 -4.13 12.05 21.58
N VAL A 324 -3.22 11.08 21.47
CA VAL A 324 -3.42 9.87 20.67
C VAL A 324 -4.62 9.06 21.18
N ILE A 325 -4.73 8.82 22.48
CA ILE A 325 -5.87 8.12 23.09
C ILE A 325 -7.16 8.85 22.75
N LYS A 326 -7.21 10.16 22.99
CA LYS A 326 -8.39 10.99 22.72
C LYS A 326 -8.83 10.94 21.26
N LYS A 327 -7.89 11.11 20.33
CA LYS A 327 -8.19 11.04 18.88
C LYS A 327 -8.65 9.64 18.48
N THR A 328 -7.98 8.60 18.97
CA THR A 328 -8.36 7.21 18.69
C THR A 328 -9.77 6.91 19.19
N MET A 329 -10.12 7.34 20.41
CA MET A 329 -11.49 7.19 20.95
C MET A 329 -12.54 7.90 20.10
N ASN A 330 -12.26 9.13 19.66
CA ASN A 330 -13.18 9.86 18.77
C ASN A 330 -13.38 9.09 17.45
N THR A 331 -12.32 8.52 16.88
CA THR A 331 -12.41 7.72 15.66
C THR A 331 -13.14 6.39 15.87
N VAL A 332 -12.97 5.76 17.03
CA VAL A 332 -13.74 4.57 17.43
C VAL A 332 -15.24 4.89 17.51
N ASN A 333 -15.63 6.04 18.07
CA ASN A 333 -17.04 6.47 18.12
C ASN A 333 -17.61 6.65 16.69
N LEU A 334 -16.83 7.22 15.76
CA LEU A 334 -17.24 7.29 14.35
C LEU A 334 -17.36 5.89 13.72
N ALA A 335 -16.48 4.95 14.08
CA ALA A 335 -16.57 3.58 13.60
C ALA A 335 -17.79 2.83 14.14
N GLU A 336 -18.22 3.14 15.38
CA GLU A 336 -19.47 2.62 15.96
C GLU A 336 -20.70 3.23 15.27
N GLU A 337 -20.69 4.55 15.01
CA GLU A 337 -21.80 5.28 14.39
C GLU A 337 -22.02 4.87 12.94
N TYR A 338 -20.96 4.86 12.14
CA TYR A 338 -21.05 4.69 10.67
C TYR A 338 -20.77 3.26 10.19
N GLY A 339 -20.07 2.45 10.96
CA GLY A 339 -19.52 1.17 10.50
C GLY A 339 -18.47 1.32 9.40
N GLY A 340 -17.82 0.23 9.04
CA GLY A 340 -16.90 0.17 7.90
C GLY A 340 -15.71 1.11 8.04
N ILE A 341 -15.05 1.15 9.21
CA ILE A 341 -13.84 1.94 9.45
C ILE A 341 -12.78 1.04 10.11
N PHE A 342 -11.63 0.94 9.45
CA PHE A 342 -10.41 0.36 10.01
C PHE A 342 -9.64 1.45 10.76
N ILE A 343 -9.18 1.17 11.96
CA ILE A 343 -8.32 2.06 12.72
C ILE A 343 -6.86 1.71 12.42
N GLY A 344 -6.05 2.71 12.10
CA GLY A 344 -4.62 2.59 11.85
C GLY A 344 -4.01 3.94 11.51
N SER A 345 -2.70 4.01 11.48
CA SER A 345 -1.94 5.22 11.14
C SER A 345 -2.20 5.66 9.69
N SER A 346 -2.12 6.94 9.38
CA SER A 346 -2.40 7.45 8.02
C SER A 346 -1.32 7.09 6.98
N ALA A 347 -0.15 6.66 7.43
CA ALA A 347 0.92 6.18 6.55
C ALA A 347 1.47 4.83 7.03
N ALA A 348 2.19 4.82 8.15
CA ALA A 348 2.77 3.64 8.78
C ALA A 348 3.13 3.93 10.24
N ILE A 349 3.33 2.90 11.04
CA ILE A 349 4.11 2.98 12.28
C ILE A 349 5.59 2.97 11.87
N HIS A 350 6.15 4.17 11.59
CA HIS A 350 7.52 4.35 11.11
C HIS A 350 8.49 4.66 12.27
N GLU A 351 9.79 4.75 11.98
CA GLU A 351 10.86 4.90 13.00
C GLU A 351 10.75 6.15 13.88
N GLU A 352 10.09 7.19 13.40
CA GLU A 352 9.90 8.45 14.14
C GLU A 352 8.67 8.42 15.07
N VAL A 353 7.79 7.42 14.92
CA VAL A 353 6.63 7.26 15.80
C VAL A 353 7.10 6.68 17.14
N PRO A 354 6.93 7.39 18.27
CA PRO A 354 7.21 6.85 19.59
C PRO A 354 6.42 5.55 19.83
N VAL A 355 7.10 4.55 20.37
CA VAL A 355 6.50 3.22 20.63
C VAL A 355 5.26 3.34 21.51
N GLU A 356 5.33 4.21 22.53
CA GLU A 356 4.22 4.49 23.44
C GLU A 356 3.00 5.07 22.74
N ASN A 357 3.16 5.92 21.72
CA ASN A 357 2.06 6.48 20.95
C ASN A 357 1.41 5.43 20.04
N ALA A 358 2.21 4.62 19.33
CA ALA A 358 1.70 3.51 18.53
C ALA A 358 0.93 2.50 19.41
N LEU A 359 1.48 2.12 20.56
CA LEU A 359 0.83 1.23 21.51
C LEU A 359 -0.43 1.87 22.15
N ALA A 360 -0.43 3.18 22.38
CA ALA A 360 -1.61 3.89 22.89
C ALA A 360 -2.78 3.80 21.90
N MET A 361 -2.54 4.03 20.60
CA MET A 361 -3.55 3.84 19.55
C MET A 361 -4.08 2.40 19.55
N ILE A 362 -3.18 1.42 19.43
CA ILE A 362 -3.54 0.00 19.35
C ILE A 362 -4.29 -0.47 20.60
N ASN A 363 -3.78 -0.17 21.80
CA ASN A 363 -4.35 -0.62 23.06
C ASN A 363 -5.69 0.06 23.34
N THR A 364 -5.89 1.30 22.91
CA THR A 364 -7.19 1.99 23.02
C THR A 364 -8.23 1.20 22.24
N VAL A 365 -7.97 0.84 20.99
CA VAL A 365 -8.91 0.05 20.18
C VAL A 365 -9.16 -1.34 20.79
N LYS A 366 -8.11 -2.01 21.29
CA LYS A 366 -8.24 -3.37 21.88
C LYS A 366 -9.04 -3.43 23.17
N LYS A 367 -9.13 -2.33 23.92
CA LYS A 367 -9.93 -2.25 25.15
C LYS A 367 -11.41 -2.04 24.90
N ILE A 368 -11.80 -1.64 23.69
CA ILE A 368 -13.20 -1.41 23.31
C ILE A 368 -13.96 -2.74 23.25
N LYS A 369 -15.23 -2.66 23.62
CA LYS A 369 -16.22 -3.74 23.46
C LYS A 369 -17.51 -3.10 22.93
N PHE A 370 -17.87 -3.41 21.70
CA PHE A 370 -19.15 -3.06 21.07
C PHE A 370 -20.26 -4.03 21.51
#